data_720e92b2ee3a9389d4504f9f179d5c36
#
_entry.id   720e92b2ee3a9389d4504f9f179d5c36
#
_cell.length_a   1.000
_cell.length_b   1.000
_cell.length_c   1.000
_cell.angle_alpha   90.00
_cell.angle_beta   90.00
_cell.angle_gamma   90.00
#
_symmetry.space_group_name_H-M   'P 1'
#
loop_
_entity.id
_entity.type
_entity.pdbx_description
1 polymer ?
#
loop_
_entity_poly.entity_id
_entity_poly.type
_entity_poly.pdbx_seq_one_letter_code
_entity_poly.pdbx_strand_id
1 'polypeptide(L)' 'MSNNQKRIDQLKLEMQVALDEYNKIQEKIKELSLAREALKMKAFSCDERIKELQGLQEIETTKTEPVN' A
#
# COMPACT_ATOMS: atom_id res chain seq x y z
N MET A 1 -20.13 18.03 -43.55
CA MET A 1 -20.83 17.45 -42.42
C MET A 1 -20.24 16.14 -41.97
N SER A 2 -19.85 15.27 -42.90
CA SER A 2 -19.24 14.01 -42.55
C SER A 2 -17.90 14.19 -41.76
N ASN A 3 -17.17 15.29 -41.98
CA ASN A 3 -15.91 15.54 -41.29
C ASN A 3 -16.11 15.82 -39.81
N ASN A 4 -17.15 16.57 -39.45
CA ASN A 4 -17.47 16.85 -38.08
C ASN A 4 -17.94 15.58 -37.35
N GLN A 5 -18.73 14.76 -38.03
CA GLN A 5 -19.19 13.52 -37.41
C GLN A 5 -18.04 12.54 -37.16
N LYS A 6 -17.12 12.42 -38.12
CA LYS A 6 -15.93 11.59 -37.93
C LYS A 6 -15.08 12.07 -36.78
N ARG A 7 -14.92 13.37 -36.67
CA ARG A 7 -14.15 13.97 -35.58
C ARG A 7 -14.80 13.69 -34.22
N ILE A 8 -16.12 13.83 -34.16
CA ILE A 8 -16.89 13.55 -32.93
C ILE A 8 -16.72 12.08 -32.57
N ASP A 9 -16.87 11.17 -33.53
CA ASP A 9 -16.74 9.74 -33.27
C ASP A 9 -15.34 9.38 -32.76
N GLN A 10 -14.32 9.96 -33.38
CA GLN A 10 -12.94 9.75 -32.99
C GLN A 10 -12.68 10.26 -31.55
N LEU A 11 -13.18 11.45 -31.23
CA LEU A 11 -13.04 12.02 -29.91
C LEU A 11 -13.77 11.20 -28.85
N LYS A 12 -14.93 10.65 -29.19
CA LYS A 12 -15.67 9.76 -28.30
C LYS A 12 -14.86 8.49 -28.00
N LEU A 13 -14.20 7.95 -29.00
CA LEU A 13 -13.36 6.77 -28.84
C LEU A 13 -12.16 7.08 -27.95
N GLU A 14 -11.49 8.20 -28.21
CA GLU A 14 -10.35 8.63 -27.40
C GLU A 14 -10.77 8.86 -25.95
N MET A 15 -11.92 9.47 -25.75
CA MET A 15 -12.46 9.69 -24.40
C MET A 15 -12.70 8.36 -23.70
N GLN A 16 -13.29 7.40 -24.38
CA GLN A 16 -13.57 6.09 -23.80
C GLN A 16 -12.29 5.37 -23.37
N VAL A 17 -11.27 5.39 -24.24
CA VAL A 17 -9.97 4.79 -23.95
C VAL A 17 -9.34 5.47 -22.72
N ALA A 18 -9.39 6.79 -22.69
CA ALA A 18 -8.83 7.56 -21.57
C ALA A 18 -9.55 7.24 -20.26
N LEU A 19 -10.88 7.10 -20.30
CA LEU A 19 -11.65 6.75 -19.10
C LEU A 19 -11.34 5.34 -18.63
N ASP A 20 -11.19 4.40 -19.56
CA ASP A 20 -10.83 3.03 -19.21
C ASP A 20 -9.48 2.96 -18.52
N GLU A 21 -8.51 3.69 -19.05
CA GLU A 21 -7.17 3.76 -18.45
C GLU A 21 -7.21 4.43 -17.09
N TYR A 22 -7.98 5.50 -16.98
CA TYR A 22 -8.18 6.20 -15.70
C TYR A 22 -8.72 5.23 -14.64
N ASN A 23 -9.74 4.47 -15.00
CA ASN A 23 -10.36 3.52 -14.08
C ASN A 23 -9.39 2.43 -13.65
N LYS A 24 -8.57 1.92 -14.58
CA LYS A 24 -7.54 0.92 -14.26
C LYS A 24 -6.52 1.45 -13.28
N ILE A 25 -6.09 2.70 -13.48
CA ILE A 25 -5.12 3.33 -12.59
C ILE A 25 -5.74 3.55 -11.20
N GLN A 26 -7.00 3.96 -11.15
CA GLN A 26 -7.71 4.12 -9.88
C GLN A 26 -7.76 2.81 -9.09
N GLU A 27 -8.03 1.70 -9.77
CA GLU A 27 -8.02 0.40 -9.13
C GLU A 27 -6.64 0.02 -8.60
N LYS A 28 -5.60 0.30 -9.37
CA LYS A 28 -4.22 0.05 -8.93
C LYS A 28 -3.85 0.89 -7.71
N ILE A 29 -4.25 2.15 -7.70
CA ILE A 29 -4.02 3.03 -6.55
C ILE A 29 -4.68 2.45 -5.30
N LYS A 30 -5.91 1.95 -5.44
CA LYS A 30 -6.64 1.34 -4.35
C LYS A 30 -5.94 0.08 -3.85
N GLU A 31 -5.50 -0.78 -4.76
CA GLU A 31 -4.75 -2.00 -4.40
C GLU A 31 -3.45 -1.68 -3.70
N LEU A 32 -2.71 -0.69 -4.21
CA LEU A 32 -1.45 -0.27 -3.62
C LEU A 32 -1.66 0.36 -2.25
N SER A 33 -2.74 1.13 -2.07
CA SER A 33 -3.09 1.69 -0.76
C SER A 33 -3.36 0.60 0.26
N LEU A 34 -4.10 -0.44 -0.12
CA LEU A 34 -4.38 -1.57 0.76
C LEU A 34 -3.10 -2.34 1.09
N ALA A 35 -2.26 -2.56 0.09
CA ALA A 35 -0.96 -3.23 0.29
C ALA A 35 -0.07 -2.42 1.23
N ARG A 36 -0.04 -1.11 1.06
CA ARG A 36 0.72 -0.21 1.91
C ARG A 36 0.25 -0.30 3.37
N GLU A 37 -1.05 -0.28 3.59
CA GLU A 37 -1.61 -0.39 4.93
C GLU A 37 -1.28 -1.74 5.57
N ALA A 38 -1.37 -2.82 4.80
CA ALA A 38 -1.02 -4.15 5.29
C ALA A 38 0.45 -4.23 5.71
N LEU A 39 1.34 -3.67 4.90
CA LEU A 39 2.77 -3.64 5.22
C LEU A 39 3.07 -2.78 6.43
N LYS A 40 2.39 -1.65 6.55
CA LYS A 40 2.51 -0.77 7.70
C LYS A 40 2.12 -1.49 8.99
N MET A 41 1.01 -2.21 8.96
CA MET A 41 0.55 -2.97 10.12
C MET A 41 1.50 -4.11 10.46
N LYS A 42 2.06 -4.76 9.44
CA LYS A 42 3.05 -5.80 9.65
C LYS A 42 4.32 -5.24 10.30
N ALA A 43 4.80 -4.10 9.81
CA ALA A 43 5.97 -3.43 10.38
C ALA A 43 5.72 -3.06 11.84
N PHE A 44 4.54 -2.54 12.13
CA PHE A 44 4.16 -2.19 13.50
C PHE A 44 4.14 -3.42 14.40
N SER A 45 3.55 -4.52 13.93
CA SER A 45 3.52 -5.78 14.68
C SER A 45 4.92 -6.32 14.97
N CYS A 46 5.80 -6.24 13.97
CA CYS A 46 7.19 -6.67 14.14
C CYS A 46 7.91 -5.80 15.16
N ASP A 47 7.68 -4.48 15.11
CA ASP A 47 8.28 -3.55 16.05
C ASP A 47 7.84 -3.87 17.50
N GLU A 48 6.55 -4.12 17.68
CA GLU A 48 6.01 -4.51 18.98
C GLU A 48 6.63 -5.82 19.47
N ARG A 49 6.78 -6.79 18.57
CA ARG A 49 7.39 -8.08 18.92
C ARG A 49 8.85 -7.91 19.31
N ILE A 50 9.57 -7.07 18.57
CA ILE A 50 10.97 -6.77 18.89
C ILE A 50 11.08 -6.16 20.28
N LYS A 51 10.22 -5.21 20.60
CA LYS A 51 10.20 -4.56 21.91
C LYS A 51 9.91 -5.55 23.03
N GLU A 52 8.97 -6.46 22.80
CA GLU A 52 8.66 -7.50 23.77
C GLU A 52 9.88 -8.40 24.03
N LEU A 53 10.53 -8.84 22.95
CA LEU A 53 11.69 -9.72 23.08
C LEU A 53 12.88 -9.00 23.72
N GLN A 54 13.08 -7.74 23.41
CA GLN A 54 14.12 -6.94 24.04
C GLN A 54 13.84 -6.76 25.51
N GLY A 55 12.59 -6.52 25.88
CA GLY A 55 12.19 -6.43 27.26
C GLY A 55 12.44 -7.72 28.04
N LEU A 56 12.10 -8.86 27.45
CA LEU A 56 12.37 -10.16 28.03
C LEU A 56 13.87 -10.43 28.20
N GLN A 57 14.64 -10.05 27.19
CA GLN A 57 16.10 -10.22 27.22
C GLN A 57 16.71 -9.38 28.35
N GLU A 58 16.25 -8.16 28.55
CA GLU A 58 16.71 -7.31 29.64
C GLU A 58 16.39 -7.93 31.00
N ILE A 59 15.19 -8.48 31.16
CA ILE A 59 14.78 -9.15 32.38
C ILE A 59 15.67 -10.38 32.64
N GLU A 60 15.92 -11.19 31.63
CA GLU A 60 16.79 -12.37 31.71
C GLU A 60 18.22 -11.97 32.11
N THR A 61 18.75 -10.93 31.47
CA THR A 61 20.07 -10.42 31.76
C THR A 61 20.14 -9.96 33.21
N THR A 62 19.15 -9.26 33.71
CA THR A 62 19.05 -8.80 35.07
C THR A 62 19.01 -9.97 36.06
N LYS A 63 18.23 -11.02 35.73
CA LYS A 63 18.11 -12.22 36.55
C LYS A 63 19.40 -13.04 36.61
N THR A 64 20.16 -13.04 35.52
CA THR A 64 21.39 -13.84 35.40
C THR A 64 22.61 -13.09 35.92
N GLU A 65 22.54 -11.81 36.17
CA GLU A 65 23.62 -11.08 36.76
C GLU A 65 23.87 -11.58 38.18
N PRO A 66 25.12 -11.89 38.52
CA PRO A 66 25.41 -12.35 39.86
C PRO A 66 25.09 -11.24 40.88
N VAL A 67 24.29 -11.58 41.81
CA VAL A 67 23.98 -10.66 42.91
C VAL A 67 25.10 -10.75 43.90
N ASN A 68 25.89 -9.72 43.91
CA ASN A 68 27.00 -9.67 44.86
C ASN A 68 26.67 -8.83 46.03
#